data_d22e888887d38bf7e9d94fac4b5d9a4e
#
_entry.id   d22e888887d38bf7e9d94fac4b5d9a4e
#
_cell.length_a   1.000
_cell.length_b   1.000
_cell.length_c   1.000
_cell.angle_alpha   90.00
_cell.angle_beta   90.00
_cell.angle_gamma   90.00
#
_symmetry.space_group_name_H-M   'P 1'
#
loop_
_entity.id
_entity.type
_entity.pdbx_description
1 polymer ?
#
loop_
_entity_poly.entity_id
_entity_poly.type
_entity_poly.pdbx_seq_one_letter_code
_entity_poly.pdbx_strand_id
1 'polypeptide(L)'
;MLYAVIADIHGNYPALRAVLEDAREAGAQQYLVLGDFLTDWPFTREVLETLASLENAVFVSGNREWYLDILHPAHRHREQFAALFLTREAMGERALSWVRSLPKSTRLSTPDGVGSLFLEHIPPVGVGESGGKSPASGELDERFPTRDASHQEVAQYVRESFLKLPHLPEVLQRVNAPVYLHGHSHLQYAVEVGGTLFLNPGSCGLPLDHQPGAPYTLLRYESGRFQVEERRVPYDVEEPIAAARNSPAYQQAAGWYQLNSWQLRTARDCNRVFFRFLQEEQRRSSPKTDQEHNLAFHKALALAQAACRQRKPARDLPRTT
;
A
#
# COMPACT_ATOMS: atom_id res chain seq x y z
N MET A 1 -18.36 -15.06 11.80
CA MET A 1 -17.14 -14.29 12.01
C MET A 1 -17.05 -13.21 10.94
N LEU A 2 -16.82 -11.96 11.34
CA LEU A 2 -16.61 -10.83 10.43
C LEU A 2 -15.20 -10.27 10.61
N TYR A 3 -14.39 -10.34 9.57
CA TYR A 3 -13.03 -9.81 9.54
C TYR A 3 -13.01 -8.43 8.88
N ALA A 4 -12.26 -7.48 9.43
CA ALA A 4 -11.85 -6.27 8.74
C ALA A 4 -10.42 -6.48 8.19
N VAL A 5 -10.27 -6.50 6.88
CA VAL A 5 -8.99 -6.69 6.19
C VAL A 5 -8.46 -5.34 5.75
N ILE A 6 -7.27 -4.97 6.24
CA ILE A 6 -6.64 -3.66 6.06
C ILE A 6 -5.20 -3.87 5.58
N ALA A 7 -4.73 -3.07 4.62
CA ALA A 7 -3.34 -3.11 4.15
C ALA A 7 -2.83 -1.69 3.82
N ASP A 8 -1.51 -1.56 3.70
CA ASP A 8 -0.86 -0.41 3.08
C ASP A 8 -1.32 0.93 3.70
N ILE A 9 -1.21 1.03 5.05
CA ILE A 9 -1.63 2.22 5.83
C ILE A 9 -0.65 3.38 5.61
N HIS A 10 0.63 3.07 5.43
CA HIS A 10 1.69 4.04 5.10
C HIS A 10 1.80 5.24 6.07
N GLY A 11 1.49 5.03 7.35
CA GLY A 11 1.54 6.10 8.33
C GLY A 11 0.39 7.12 8.20
N ASN A 12 -0.66 6.83 7.44
CA ASN A 12 -1.84 7.69 7.28
C ASN A 12 -2.87 7.40 8.38
N TYR A 13 -2.64 7.99 9.54
CA TYR A 13 -3.54 7.81 10.70
C TYR A 13 -4.96 8.31 10.45
N PRO A 14 -5.21 9.46 9.80
CA PRO A 14 -6.58 9.90 9.48
C PRO A 14 -7.38 8.85 8.70
N ALA A 15 -6.76 8.22 7.69
CA ALA A 15 -7.38 7.14 6.92
C ALA A 15 -7.63 5.89 7.78
N LEU A 16 -6.63 5.47 8.57
CA LEU A 16 -6.76 4.32 9.48
C LEU A 16 -7.88 4.53 10.49
N ARG A 17 -7.96 5.72 11.10
CA ARG A 17 -9.02 6.08 12.06
C ARG A 17 -10.40 5.94 11.44
N ALA A 18 -10.60 6.50 10.24
CA ALA A 18 -11.88 6.39 9.53
C ALA A 18 -12.27 4.93 9.22
N VAL A 19 -11.31 4.13 8.74
CA VAL A 19 -11.52 2.70 8.43
C VAL A 19 -11.86 1.90 9.70
N LEU A 20 -11.16 2.14 10.81
CA LEU A 20 -11.41 1.42 12.06
C LEU A 20 -12.77 1.79 12.69
N GLU A 21 -13.21 3.03 12.55
CA GLU A 21 -14.53 3.48 12.99
C GLU A 21 -15.62 2.78 12.18
N ASP A 22 -15.56 2.81 10.86
CA ASP A 22 -16.50 2.15 9.96
C ASP A 22 -16.52 0.61 10.15
N ALA A 23 -15.35 -0.01 10.32
CA ALA A 23 -15.25 -1.45 10.59
C ALA A 23 -15.90 -1.84 11.93
N ARG A 24 -15.73 -1.01 12.96
CA ARG A 24 -16.35 -1.22 14.28
C ARG A 24 -17.87 -1.07 14.21
N GLU A 25 -18.37 -0.05 13.51
CA GLU A 25 -19.80 0.16 13.27
C GLU A 25 -20.42 -0.99 12.48
N ALA A 26 -19.69 -1.56 11.52
CA ALA A 26 -20.09 -2.75 10.78
C ALA A 26 -20.07 -4.04 11.62
N GLY A 27 -19.53 -4.00 12.85
CA GLY A 27 -19.45 -5.14 13.75
C GLY A 27 -18.29 -6.10 13.46
N ALA A 28 -17.17 -5.61 12.94
CA ALA A 28 -15.97 -6.41 12.74
C ALA A 28 -15.49 -7.00 14.08
N GLN A 29 -15.18 -8.29 14.07
CA GLN A 29 -14.82 -9.08 15.26
C GLN A 29 -13.31 -9.39 15.32
N GLN A 30 -12.64 -9.33 14.17
CA GLN A 30 -11.20 -9.55 14.05
C GLN A 30 -10.61 -8.66 12.95
N TYR A 31 -9.39 -8.18 13.18
CA TYR A 31 -8.66 -7.31 12.25
C TYR A 31 -7.50 -8.08 11.62
N LEU A 32 -7.40 -8.06 10.29
CA LEU A 32 -6.31 -8.67 9.53
C LEU A 32 -5.51 -7.55 8.87
N VAL A 33 -4.31 -7.25 9.38
CA VAL A 33 -3.48 -6.14 8.93
C VAL A 33 -2.32 -6.68 8.11
N LEU A 34 -2.33 -6.40 6.80
CA LEU A 34 -1.52 -7.08 5.81
C LEU A 34 -0.22 -6.33 5.45
N GLY A 35 0.40 -5.63 6.40
CA GLY A 35 1.70 -4.98 6.22
C GLY A 35 1.65 -3.57 5.64
N ASP A 36 2.82 -2.96 5.48
CA ASP A 36 3.07 -1.59 5.03
C ASP A 36 2.24 -0.56 5.82
N PHE A 37 2.24 -0.70 7.16
CA PHE A 37 1.50 0.22 8.01
C PHE A 37 2.27 1.47 8.41
N LEU A 38 3.57 1.54 8.12
CA LEU A 38 4.43 2.67 8.45
C LEU A 38 5.00 3.35 7.20
N THR A 39 5.72 4.44 7.42
CA THR A 39 6.37 5.28 6.40
C THR A 39 5.39 6.18 5.62
N ASP A 40 5.93 6.97 4.73
CA ASP A 40 5.25 7.84 3.76
C ASP A 40 4.45 9.01 4.37
N TRP A 41 3.72 8.84 5.49
CA TRP A 41 3.05 9.93 6.21
C TRP A 41 3.57 10.05 7.65
N PRO A 42 3.46 11.24 8.30
CA PRO A 42 4.21 11.55 9.54
C PRO A 42 3.57 11.01 10.83
N PHE A 43 2.57 10.14 10.77
CA PHE A 43 1.82 9.68 11.96
C PHE A 43 2.31 8.32 12.47
N THR A 44 3.63 8.11 12.47
CA THR A 44 4.23 6.82 12.90
C THR A 44 3.76 6.40 14.28
N ARG A 45 3.73 7.32 15.26
CA ARG A 45 3.35 7.03 16.64
C ARG A 45 1.88 6.68 16.75
N GLU A 46 1.01 7.51 16.18
CA GLU A 46 -0.44 7.34 16.22
C GLU A 46 -0.88 6.03 15.60
N VAL A 47 -0.28 5.66 14.47
CA VAL A 47 -0.53 4.36 13.81
C VAL A 47 -0.08 3.21 14.70
N LEU A 48 1.15 3.25 15.26
CA LEU A 48 1.66 2.19 16.13
C LEU A 48 0.83 2.01 17.41
N GLU A 49 0.47 3.10 18.08
CA GLU A 49 -0.37 3.08 19.30
C GLU A 49 -1.76 2.51 18.98
N THR A 50 -2.34 2.91 17.85
CA THR A 50 -3.64 2.42 17.41
C THR A 50 -3.59 0.93 17.08
N LEU A 51 -2.62 0.48 16.29
CA LEU A 51 -2.49 -0.94 15.94
C LEU A 51 -2.20 -1.81 17.18
N ALA A 52 -1.38 -1.32 18.10
CA ALA A 52 -1.09 -2.01 19.37
C ALA A 52 -2.31 -2.12 20.29
N SER A 53 -3.31 -1.24 20.13
CA SER A 53 -4.55 -1.26 20.93
C SER A 53 -5.65 -2.16 20.33
N LEU A 54 -5.47 -2.67 19.11
CA LEU A 54 -6.47 -3.53 18.47
C LEU A 54 -6.53 -4.89 19.18
N GLU A 55 -7.67 -5.18 19.75
CA GLU A 55 -7.99 -6.52 20.21
C GLU A 55 -8.28 -7.45 19.02
N ASN A 56 -7.90 -8.72 19.13
CA ASN A 56 -8.12 -9.75 18.10
C ASN A 56 -7.54 -9.38 16.73
N ALA A 57 -6.34 -8.80 16.68
CA ALA A 57 -5.67 -8.46 15.44
C ALA A 57 -4.60 -9.50 15.04
N VAL A 58 -4.51 -9.79 13.76
CA VAL A 58 -3.44 -10.59 13.14
C VAL A 58 -2.67 -9.71 12.18
N PHE A 59 -1.35 -9.73 12.32
CA PHE A 59 -0.44 -8.89 11.53
C PHE A 59 0.50 -9.73 10.69
N VAL A 60 0.80 -9.27 9.47
CA VAL A 60 1.97 -9.68 8.70
C VAL A 60 2.80 -8.44 8.37
N SER A 61 4.12 -8.60 8.22
CA SER A 61 5.00 -7.48 7.86
C SER A 61 5.00 -7.24 6.35
N GLY A 62 5.06 -5.96 5.96
CA GLY A 62 5.24 -5.55 4.57
C GLY A 62 6.69 -5.19 4.24
N ASN A 63 6.92 -4.73 3.01
CA ASN A 63 8.27 -4.34 2.58
C ASN A 63 8.73 -3.02 3.22
N ARG A 64 7.81 -2.13 3.60
CA ARG A 64 8.20 -0.90 4.30
C ARG A 64 8.81 -1.20 5.65
N GLU A 65 8.24 -2.16 6.40
CA GLU A 65 8.81 -2.62 7.65
C GLU A 65 10.19 -3.24 7.45
N TRP A 66 10.42 -4.01 6.38
CA TRP A 66 11.76 -4.59 6.09
C TRP A 66 12.77 -3.53 5.71
N TYR A 67 12.36 -2.49 4.98
CA TYR A 67 13.27 -1.40 4.60
C TYR A 67 13.81 -0.65 5.81
N LEU A 68 13.07 -0.58 6.93
CA LEU A 68 13.56 0.04 8.17
C LEU A 68 14.80 -0.66 8.74
N ASP A 69 14.97 -1.96 8.47
CA ASP A 69 16.13 -2.73 8.95
C ASP A 69 17.37 -2.60 8.06
N ILE A 70 17.17 -2.46 6.76
CA ILE A 70 18.27 -2.43 5.78
C ILE A 70 18.76 -1.01 5.45
N LEU A 71 18.28 0.00 6.17
CA LEU A 71 18.72 1.39 5.98
C LEU A 71 20.21 1.53 6.26
N HIS A 72 20.97 1.88 5.22
CA HIS A 72 22.40 2.13 5.36
C HIS A 72 22.64 3.58 5.82
N PRO A 73 23.41 3.83 6.91
CA PRO A 73 23.63 5.16 7.46
C PRO A 73 24.14 6.21 6.45
N ALA A 74 24.93 5.79 5.47
CA ALA A 74 25.41 6.66 4.40
C ALA A 74 24.30 7.29 3.54
N HIS A 75 23.09 6.77 3.60
CA HIS A 75 21.93 7.30 2.85
C HIS A 75 21.08 8.27 3.67
N ARG A 76 21.48 8.60 4.90
CA ARG A 76 20.68 9.42 5.84
C ARG A 76 20.28 10.78 5.28
N HIS A 77 21.12 11.38 4.45
CA HIS A 77 20.91 12.71 3.87
C HIS A 77 20.38 12.68 2.44
N ARG A 78 20.03 11.50 1.93
CA ARG A 78 19.36 11.36 0.62
C ARG A 78 17.86 11.44 0.80
N GLU A 79 17.23 12.40 0.12
CA GLU A 79 15.79 12.65 0.24
C GLU A 79 14.94 11.41 -0.09
N GLN A 80 15.40 10.59 -1.02
CA GLN A 80 14.76 9.32 -1.39
C GLN A 80 14.48 8.40 -0.18
N PHE A 81 15.34 8.46 0.85
CA PHE A 81 15.25 7.60 2.04
C PHE A 81 14.83 8.36 3.30
N ALA A 82 14.66 9.68 3.22
CA ALA A 82 14.43 10.53 4.39
C ALA A 82 13.18 10.08 5.19
N ALA A 83 12.06 9.79 4.52
CA ALA A 83 10.85 9.34 5.20
C ALA A 83 11.06 8.03 6.01
N LEU A 84 11.85 7.09 5.48
CA LEU A 84 12.20 5.85 6.18
C LEU A 84 13.05 6.10 7.44
N PHE A 85 14.08 6.98 7.35
CA PHE A 85 14.90 7.34 8.52
C PHE A 85 14.07 8.02 9.59
N LEU A 86 13.22 8.96 9.22
CA LEU A 86 12.34 9.69 10.14
C LEU A 86 11.34 8.75 10.82
N THR A 87 10.77 7.81 10.08
CA THR A 87 9.91 6.76 10.65
C THR A 87 10.67 5.92 11.67
N ARG A 88 11.85 5.42 11.33
CA ARG A 88 12.68 4.60 12.24
C ARG A 88 13.04 5.36 13.52
N GLU A 89 13.40 6.63 13.41
CA GLU A 89 13.72 7.49 14.56
C GLU A 89 12.49 7.73 15.46
N ALA A 90 11.30 7.86 14.87
CA ALA A 90 10.06 8.07 15.61
C ALA A 90 9.54 6.82 16.34
N MET A 91 9.91 5.61 15.87
CA MET A 91 9.40 4.34 16.41
C MET A 91 9.96 4.02 17.80
N GLY A 92 11.25 4.22 18.01
CA GLY A 92 11.97 3.71 19.17
C GLY A 92 12.18 2.18 19.15
N GLU A 93 13.07 1.68 19.99
CA GLU A 93 13.52 0.28 19.97
C GLU A 93 12.41 -0.76 20.25
N ARG A 94 11.45 -0.43 21.12
CA ARG A 94 10.34 -1.36 21.43
C ARG A 94 9.45 -1.62 20.22
N ALA A 95 9.06 -0.56 19.49
CA ALA A 95 8.23 -0.68 18.31
C ALA A 95 8.99 -1.35 17.17
N LEU A 96 10.28 -1.01 17.00
CA LEU A 96 11.15 -1.65 16.01
C LEU A 96 11.29 -3.16 16.28
N SER A 97 11.48 -3.57 17.55
CA SER A 97 11.53 -4.99 17.95
C SER A 97 10.22 -5.70 17.65
N TRP A 98 9.07 -5.07 17.91
CA TRP A 98 7.77 -5.63 17.57
C TRP A 98 7.62 -5.84 16.07
N VAL A 99 7.91 -4.83 15.25
CA VAL A 99 7.85 -4.92 13.79
C VAL A 99 8.73 -6.06 13.25
N ARG A 100 9.95 -6.21 13.78
CA ARG A 100 10.86 -7.30 13.41
C ARG A 100 10.33 -8.69 13.77
N SER A 101 9.49 -8.79 14.79
CA SER A 101 8.90 -10.07 15.22
C SER A 101 7.72 -10.51 14.35
N LEU A 102 7.20 -9.64 13.49
CA LEU A 102 6.05 -9.95 12.66
C LEU A 102 6.40 -10.96 11.55
N PRO A 103 5.54 -11.97 11.32
CA PRO A 103 5.76 -12.92 10.24
C PRO A 103 5.56 -12.26 8.88
N LYS A 104 6.29 -12.73 7.86
CA LYS A 104 6.07 -12.32 6.45
C LYS A 104 4.79 -12.90 5.87
N SER A 105 4.40 -14.08 6.35
CA SER A 105 3.14 -14.72 5.99
C SER A 105 2.63 -15.55 7.16
N THR A 106 1.32 -15.78 7.21
CA THR A 106 0.69 -16.63 8.23
C THR A 106 -0.56 -17.30 7.69
N ARG A 107 -1.02 -18.34 8.40
CA ARG A 107 -2.31 -18.99 8.15
C ARG A 107 -3.22 -18.80 9.34
N LEU A 108 -4.48 -18.50 9.05
CA LEU A 108 -5.53 -18.38 10.02
C LEU A 108 -6.61 -19.43 9.70
N SER A 109 -6.90 -20.31 10.66
CA SER A 109 -8.00 -21.26 10.51
C SER A 109 -9.34 -20.56 10.60
N THR A 110 -10.33 -21.03 9.85
CA THR A 110 -11.72 -20.60 10.02
C THR A 110 -12.26 -20.99 11.39
N PRO A 111 -13.28 -20.33 11.94
CA PRO A 111 -13.81 -20.62 13.28
C PRO A 111 -14.25 -22.07 13.51
N ASP A 112 -14.68 -22.76 12.45
CA ASP A 112 -15.05 -24.17 12.48
C ASP A 112 -13.88 -25.14 12.24
N GLY A 113 -12.68 -24.61 11.96
CA GLY A 113 -11.47 -25.40 11.70
C GLY A 113 -11.44 -26.13 10.35
N VAL A 114 -12.44 -25.96 9.50
CA VAL A 114 -12.56 -26.67 8.22
C VAL A 114 -11.75 -26.01 7.10
N GLY A 115 -11.67 -24.68 7.09
CA GLY A 115 -10.95 -23.90 6.10
C GLY A 115 -9.79 -23.08 6.67
N SER A 116 -9.08 -22.38 5.83
CA SER A 116 -8.05 -21.44 6.25
C SER A 116 -7.96 -20.23 5.31
N LEU A 117 -7.46 -19.13 5.85
CA LEU A 117 -7.02 -17.97 5.08
C LEU A 117 -5.49 -17.98 5.06
N PHE A 118 -4.90 -17.65 3.93
CA PHE A 118 -3.46 -17.42 3.82
C PHE A 118 -3.22 -15.92 3.70
N LEU A 119 -2.37 -15.38 4.54
CA LEU A 119 -2.07 -13.95 4.66
C LEU A 119 -0.60 -13.72 4.36
N GLU A 120 -0.29 -12.76 3.49
CA GLU A 120 1.04 -12.18 3.31
C GLU A 120 0.91 -10.77 2.74
N HIS A 121 1.99 -9.99 2.72
CA HIS A 121 1.93 -8.65 2.14
C HIS A 121 2.22 -8.68 0.65
N ILE A 122 3.39 -9.19 0.25
CA ILE A 122 3.78 -9.26 -1.17
C ILE A 122 3.34 -10.61 -1.73
N PRO A 123 2.45 -10.63 -2.73
CA PRO A 123 2.11 -11.88 -3.39
C PRO A 123 3.34 -12.49 -4.07
N PRO A 124 3.50 -13.84 -4.10
CA PRO A 124 4.67 -14.50 -4.67
C PRO A 124 4.79 -14.38 -6.19
N VAL A 125 4.03 -13.54 -6.76
CA VAL A 125 3.87 -13.25 -8.17
C VAL A 125 4.81 -12.14 -8.56
N GLY A 126 5.96 -12.47 -9.10
CA GLY A 126 6.91 -11.50 -9.65
C GLY A 126 8.25 -11.41 -8.93
N VAL A 127 8.49 -12.23 -7.91
CA VAL A 127 9.80 -12.36 -7.28
C VAL A 127 10.57 -13.50 -7.94
N GLY A 128 11.18 -13.23 -9.09
CA GLY A 128 12.04 -14.18 -9.79
C GLY A 128 12.37 -13.73 -11.21
N GLU A 129 13.51 -14.20 -11.73
CA GLU A 129 14.03 -13.89 -13.07
C GLU A 129 13.12 -14.35 -14.24
N SER A 130 12.02 -15.04 -13.96
CA SER A 130 11.13 -15.66 -14.94
C SER A 130 9.92 -14.85 -15.40
N GLY A 131 9.92 -13.54 -15.16
CA GLY A 131 9.12 -12.60 -15.96
C GLY A 131 7.62 -12.48 -15.72
N GLY A 132 7.06 -13.13 -14.71
CA GLY A 132 5.65 -12.86 -14.31
C GLY A 132 5.55 -11.63 -13.43
N LYS A 133 4.77 -10.63 -13.83
CA LYS A 133 4.56 -9.42 -13.02
C LYS A 133 3.27 -9.54 -12.23
N SER A 134 3.34 -9.26 -10.93
CA SER A 134 2.15 -9.01 -10.11
C SER A 134 1.34 -7.85 -10.70
N PRO A 135 0.01 -7.83 -10.55
CA PRO A 135 -0.78 -6.66 -10.87
C PRO A 135 -0.19 -5.43 -10.17
N ALA A 136 0.08 -4.37 -10.94
CA ALA A 136 0.74 -3.17 -10.45
C ALA A 136 -0.06 -1.93 -10.81
N SER A 137 -0.20 -1.00 -9.85
CA SER A 137 -0.89 0.27 -10.03
C SER A 137 -0.35 1.10 -11.19
N GLY A 138 0.97 1.13 -11.38
CA GLY A 138 1.59 1.84 -12.51
C GLY A 138 1.24 1.28 -13.90
N GLU A 139 0.90 -0.01 -14.01
CA GLU A 139 0.41 -0.59 -15.26
C GLU A 139 -1.07 -0.26 -15.50
N LEU A 140 -1.84 -0.13 -14.43
CA LEU A 140 -3.21 0.37 -14.51
C LEU A 140 -3.24 1.79 -15.09
N ASP A 141 -2.35 2.67 -14.62
CA ASP A 141 -2.21 4.03 -15.16
C ASP A 141 -1.80 4.07 -16.63
N GLU A 142 -0.96 3.15 -17.08
CA GLU A 142 -0.60 3.01 -18.49
C GLU A 142 -1.77 2.54 -19.36
N ARG A 143 -2.64 1.68 -18.79
CA ARG A 143 -3.85 1.19 -19.49
C ARG A 143 -4.96 2.25 -19.56
N PHE A 144 -5.03 3.15 -18.56
CA PHE A 144 -6.04 4.20 -18.45
C PHE A 144 -5.41 5.59 -18.29
N PRO A 145 -4.65 6.09 -19.28
CA PRO A 145 -3.82 7.28 -19.10
C PRO A 145 -4.61 8.60 -19.01
N THR A 146 -5.84 8.64 -19.55
CA THR A 146 -6.64 9.86 -19.69
C THR A 146 -7.94 9.86 -18.91
N ARG A 147 -8.31 8.74 -18.30
CA ARG A 147 -9.50 8.61 -17.46
C ARG A 147 -9.24 7.68 -16.27
N ASP A 148 -10.11 7.71 -15.30
CA ASP A 148 -10.08 6.74 -14.21
C ASP A 148 -10.64 5.39 -14.66
N ALA A 149 -10.01 4.32 -14.18
CA ALA A 149 -10.56 2.98 -14.28
C ALA A 149 -11.74 2.84 -13.32
N SER A 150 -12.80 2.20 -13.73
CA SER A 150 -13.84 1.75 -12.80
C SER A 150 -13.33 0.60 -11.95
N HIS A 151 -13.97 0.36 -10.80
CA HIS A 151 -13.63 -0.76 -9.94
C HIS A 151 -13.68 -2.12 -10.68
N GLN A 152 -14.69 -2.31 -11.55
CA GLN A 152 -14.80 -3.53 -12.37
C GLN A 152 -13.63 -3.68 -13.36
N GLU A 153 -13.14 -2.58 -13.95
CA GLU A 153 -11.97 -2.61 -14.84
C GLU A 153 -10.69 -2.92 -14.09
N VAL A 154 -10.56 -2.45 -12.84
CA VAL A 154 -9.43 -2.84 -11.94
C VAL A 154 -9.47 -4.35 -11.68
N ALA A 155 -10.61 -4.89 -11.25
CA ALA A 155 -10.77 -6.32 -10.98
C ALA A 155 -10.50 -7.18 -12.24
N GLN A 156 -10.98 -6.75 -13.41
CA GLN A 156 -10.70 -7.43 -14.68
C GLN A 156 -9.21 -7.40 -15.02
N TYR A 157 -8.54 -6.24 -14.92
CA TYR A 157 -7.11 -6.10 -15.15
C TYR A 157 -6.31 -7.06 -14.25
N VAL A 158 -6.65 -7.09 -12.97
CA VAL A 158 -6.01 -7.96 -11.97
C VAL A 158 -6.18 -9.43 -12.32
N ARG A 159 -7.43 -9.85 -12.61
CA ARG A 159 -7.72 -11.23 -12.99
C ARG A 159 -6.95 -11.66 -14.23
N GLU A 160 -6.92 -10.83 -15.28
CA GLU A 160 -6.16 -11.09 -16.50
C GLU A 160 -4.65 -11.21 -16.22
N SER A 161 -4.12 -10.39 -15.29
CA SER A 161 -2.71 -10.43 -14.89
C SER A 161 -2.36 -11.73 -14.18
N PHE A 162 -3.18 -12.20 -13.25
CA PHE A 162 -2.97 -13.48 -12.57
C PHE A 162 -3.05 -14.66 -13.54
N LEU A 163 -4.02 -14.70 -14.44
CA LEU A 163 -4.17 -15.78 -15.41
C LEU A 163 -3.02 -15.87 -16.43
N LYS A 164 -2.27 -14.79 -16.61
CA LYS A 164 -1.08 -14.76 -17.49
C LYS A 164 0.22 -15.17 -16.77
N LEU A 165 0.18 -15.46 -15.47
CA LEU A 165 1.38 -15.85 -14.72
C LEU A 165 1.81 -17.26 -15.10
N PRO A 166 3.04 -17.47 -15.60
CA PRO A 166 3.52 -18.79 -15.99
C PRO A 166 3.54 -19.81 -14.86
N HIS A 167 3.75 -19.33 -13.61
CA HIS A 167 3.87 -20.15 -12.39
C HIS A 167 2.63 -20.04 -11.47
N LEU A 168 1.47 -19.70 -12.03
CA LEU A 168 0.22 -19.67 -11.26
C LEU A 168 -0.09 -21.00 -10.54
N PRO A 169 0.15 -22.20 -11.14
CA PRO A 169 -0.08 -23.46 -10.42
C PRO A 169 0.76 -23.59 -9.15
N GLU A 170 2.02 -23.19 -9.16
CA GLU A 170 2.93 -23.22 -8.00
C GLU A 170 2.46 -22.22 -6.93
N VAL A 171 1.97 -21.04 -7.35
CA VAL A 171 1.37 -20.07 -6.42
C VAL A 171 0.16 -20.67 -5.73
N LEU A 172 -0.77 -21.26 -6.48
CA LEU A 172 -1.97 -21.89 -5.92
C LEU A 172 -1.62 -23.04 -4.96
N GLN A 173 -0.62 -23.86 -5.33
CA GLN A 173 -0.12 -24.94 -4.47
C GLN A 173 0.50 -24.40 -3.17
N ARG A 174 1.27 -23.32 -3.21
CA ARG A 174 1.86 -22.68 -2.03
C ARG A 174 0.78 -22.06 -1.14
N VAL A 175 -0.17 -21.35 -1.74
CA VAL A 175 -1.30 -20.73 -1.03
C VAL A 175 -2.15 -21.81 -0.36
N ASN A 176 -2.56 -22.82 -1.09
CA ASN A 176 -3.35 -23.97 -0.61
C ASN A 176 -4.40 -23.56 0.44
N ALA A 177 -5.23 -22.59 0.10
CA ALA A 177 -6.29 -22.04 0.94
C ALA A 177 -7.43 -21.50 0.07
N PRO A 178 -8.68 -21.55 0.51
CA PRO A 178 -9.81 -21.00 -0.22
C PRO A 178 -9.74 -19.48 -0.37
N VAL A 179 -9.05 -18.79 0.55
CA VAL A 179 -8.88 -17.33 0.52
C VAL A 179 -7.41 -16.97 0.71
N TYR A 180 -6.92 -16.15 -0.19
CA TYR A 180 -5.60 -15.56 -0.18
C TYR A 180 -5.68 -14.05 -0.03
N LEU A 181 -5.19 -13.54 1.10
CA LEU A 181 -5.21 -12.13 1.48
C LEU A 181 -3.82 -11.52 1.31
N HIS A 182 -3.71 -10.42 0.59
CA HIS A 182 -2.44 -9.72 0.39
C HIS A 182 -2.63 -8.22 0.17
N GLY A 183 -1.55 -7.44 0.27
CA GLY A 183 -1.50 -6.00 0.03
C GLY A 183 -0.62 -5.62 -1.17
N HIS A 184 0.26 -4.63 -0.97
CA HIS A 184 1.38 -4.23 -1.81
C HIS A 184 1.05 -3.53 -3.13
N SER A 185 0.04 -3.97 -3.88
CA SER A 185 -0.29 -3.36 -5.18
C SER A 185 -1.08 -2.07 -5.08
N HIS A 186 -1.63 -1.75 -3.91
CA HIS A 186 -2.53 -0.63 -3.64
C HIS A 186 -3.82 -0.63 -4.48
N LEU A 187 -4.16 -1.77 -5.09
CA LEU A 187 -5.38 -1.97 -5.88
C LEU A 187 -6.39 -2.74 -5.03
N GLN A 188 -7.61 -2.21 -4.89
CA GLN A 188 -8.70 -2.93 -4.22
C GLN A 188 -9.36 -3.91 -5.18
N TYR A 189 -9.44 -5.18 -4.79
CA TYR A 189 -10.10 -6.22 -5.57
C TYR A 189 -10.36 -7.51 -4.80
N ALA A 190 -11.36 -8.26 -5.26
CA ALA A 190 -11.62 -9.64 -4.89
C ALA A 190 -11.90 -10.43 -6.18
N VAL A 191 -10.97 -11.32 -6.56
CA VAL A 191 -11.07 -12.08 -7.81
C VAL A 191 -10.80 -13.56 -7.58
N GLU A 192 -11.60 -14.42 -8.17
CA GLU A 192 -11.40 -15.86 -8.11
C GLU A 192 -10.47 -16.32 -9.23
N VAL A 193 -9.42 -17.03 -8.85
CA VAL A 193 -8.43 -17.60 -9.76
C VAL A 193 -8.08 -19.03 -9.30
N GLY A 194 -8.34 -20.01 -10.15
CA GLY A 194 -8.02 -21.41 -9.86
C GLY A 194 -8.69 -21.98 -8.60
N GLY A 195 -9.89 -21.54 -8.27
CA GLY A 195 -10.64 -21.98 -7.09
C GLY A 195 -10.21 -21.31 -5.78
N THR A 196 -9.29 -20.35 -5.84
CA THR A 196 -8.87 -19.53 -4.69
C THR A 196 -9.36 -18.09 -4.88
N LEU A 197 -9.95 -17.50 -3.85
CA LEU A 197 -10.29 -16.09 -3.81
C LEU A 197 -9.02 -15.28 -3.48
N PHE A 198 -8.49 -14.55 -4.45
CA PHE A 198 -7.44 -13.55 -4.28
C PHE A 198 -8.07 -12.23 -3.88
N LEU A 199 -7.75 -11.74 -2.69
CA LEU A 199 -8.30 -10.53 -2.14
C LEU A 199 -7.19 -9.57 -1.71
N ASN A 200 -7.27 -8.35 -2.22
CA ASN A 200 -6.47 -7.22 -1.77
C ASN A 200 -7.43 -6.12 -1.30
N PRO A 201 -7.38 -5.68 -0.04
CA PRO A 201 -8.30 -4.65 0.46
C PRO A 201 -8.02 -3.26 -0.13
N GLY A 202 -7.00 -3.11 -0.96
CA GLY A 202 -6.46 -1.82 -1.40
C GLY A 202 -5.56 -1.19 -0.35
N SER A 203 -5.01 -0.02 -0.65
CA SER A 203 -4.20 0.73 0.30
C SER A 203 -5.06 1.68 1.12
N CYS A 204 -5.17 1.40 2.42
CA CYS A 204 -5.87 2.27 3.37
C CYS A 204 -5.34 3.71 3.32
N GLY A 205 -4.02 3.88 3.26
CA GLY A 205 -3.36 5.18 3.40
C GLY A 205 -2.86 5.84 2.13
N LEU A 206 -2.77 5.09 1.02
CA LEU A 206 -2.29 5.59 -0.27
C LEU A 206 -2.88 4.78 -1.44
N PRO A 207 -4.20 4.86 -1.69
CA PRO A 207 -4.84 4.14 -2.79
C PRO A 207 -4.29 4.58 -4.15
N LEU A 208 -4.09 3.60 -5.05
CA LEU A 208 -3.53 3.83 -6.39
C LEU A 208 -4.35 3.10 -7.47
N ASP A 209 -5.64 2.94 -7.22
CA ASP A 209 -6.60 2.22 -8.06
C ASP A 209 -7.63 3.14 -8.76
N HIS A 210 -7.29 4.43 -8.87
CA HIS A 210 -8.14 5.48 -9.45
C HIS A 210 -9.42 5.79 -8.66
N GLN A 211 -9.53 5.26 -7.43
CA GLN A 211 -10.69 5.47 -6.57
C GLN A 211 -10.22 6.17 -5.28
N PRO A 212 -10.62 7.43 -5.03
CA PRO A 212 -10.24 8.15 -3.81
C PRO A 212 -10.97 7.60 -2.57
N GLY A 213 -10.44 7.92 -1.38
CA GLY A 213 -10.92 7.46 -0.08
C GLY A 213 -10.06 6.34 0.49
N ALA A 214 -10.36 5.87 1.69
CA ALA A 214 -9.63 4.83 2.39
C ALA A 214 -10.29 3.45 2.17
N PRO A 215 -9.74 2.57 1.30
CA PRO A 215 -10.29 1.25 1.07
C PRO A 215 -9.94 0.29 2.21
N TYR A 216 -10.84 -0.64 2.46
CA TYR A 216 -10.66 -1.86 3.24
C TYR A 216 -11.70 -2.88 2.84
N THR A 217 -11.64 -4.11 3.36
CA THR A 217 -12.61 -5.14 3.01
C THR A 217 -13.18 -5.79 4.25
N LEU A 218 -14.50 -5.92 4.32
CA LEU A 218 -15.18 -6.82 5.26
C LEU A 218 -15.27 -8.20 4.63
N LEU A 219 -14.68 -9.18 5.29
CA LEU A 219 -14.74 -10.58 4.89
C LEU A 219 -15.58 -11.36 5.92
N ARG A 220 -16.76 -11.78 5.54
CA ARG A 220 -17.67 -12.56 6.39
C ARG A 220 -17.48 -14.04 6.14
N TYR A 221 -17.28 -14.80 7.22
CA TYR A 221 -17.32 -16.27 7.19
C TYR A 221 -18.55 -16.78 7.91
N GLU A 222 -19.41 -17.47 7.18
CA GLU A 222 -20.64 -18.03 7.72
C GLU A 222 -20.99 -19.34 7.01
N SER A 223 -21.32 -20.38 7.75
CA SER A 223 -21.74 -21.69 7.22
C SER A 223 -20.82 -22.26 6.13
N GLY A 224 -19.50 -22.18 6.35
CA GLY A 224 -18.48 -22.70 5.42
C GLY A 224 -18.23 -21.85 4.18
N ARG A 225 -18.77 -20.63 4.13
CA ARG A 225 -18.66 -19.74 2.96
C ARG A 225 -18.09 -18.39 3.35
N PHE A 226 -17.32 -17.82 2.42
CA PHE A 226 -16.85 -16.44 2.50
C PHE A 226 -17.73 -15.52 1.65
N GLN A 227 -18.03 -14.35 2.21
CA GLN A 227 -18.70 -13.26 1.51
C GLN A 227 -17.81 -12.03 1.65
N VAL A 228 -17.62 -11.30 0.55
CA VAL A 228 -16.76 -10.13 0.45
C VAL A 228 -17.62 -8.88 0.32
N GLU A 229 -17.31 -7.88 1.12
CA GLU A 229 -17.83 -6.53 0.99
C GLU A 229 -16.65 -5.56 0.92
N GLU A 230 -16.34 -5.08 -0.28
CA GLU A 230 -15.31 -4.07 -0.49
C GLU A 230 -15.87 -2.71 -0.08
N ARG A 231 -15.19 -2.05 0.84
CA ARG A 231 -15.62 -0.76 1.41
C ARG A 231 -14.59 0.32 1.13
N ARG A 232 -15.05 1.55 1.06
CA ARG A 232 -14.20 2.71 0.85
C ARG A 232 -14.75 3.89 1.64
N VAL A 233 -14.00 4.29 2.67
CA VAL A 233 -14.45 5.31 3.63
C VAL A 233 -13.94 6.67 3.19
N PRO A 234 -14.80 7.69 3.08
CA PRO A 234 -14.37 9.05 2.86
C PRO A 234 -13.69 9.60 4.13
N TYR A 235 -12.60 10.36 3.94
CA TYR A 235 -11.94 11.11 5.01
C TYR A 235 -11.30 12.36 4.40
N ASP A 236 -10.85 13.29 5.24
CA ASP A 236 -10.17 14.50 4.77
C ASP A 236 -8.73 14.18 4.33
N VAL A 237 -8.52 14.05 3.02
CA VAL A 237 -7.21 13.78 2.42
C VAL A 237 -6.21 14.94 2.61
N GLU A 238 -6.68 16.15 2.90
CA GLU A 238 -5.81 17.29 3.18
C GLU A 238 -5.23 17.26 4.60
N GLU A 239 -5.84 16.53 5.54
CA GLU A 239 -5.32 16.37 6.91
C GLU A 239 -3.90 15.78 6.91
N PRO A 240 -3.61 14.58 6.33
CA PRO A 240 -2.27 14.04 6.29
C PRO A 240 -1.30 14.89 5.43
N ILE A 241 -1.77 15.54 4.39
CA ILE A 241 -0.96 16.42 3.54
C ILE A 241 -0.52 17.66 4.30
N ALA A 242 -1.44 18.28 5.04
CA ALA A 242 -1.14 19.45 5.87
C ALA A 242 -0.21 19.08 7.04
N ALA A 243 -0.44 17.93 7.69
CA ALA A 243 0.42 17.44 8.75
C ALA A 243 1.85 17.18 8.25
N ALA A 244 2.00 16.53 7.09
CA ALA A 244 3.31 16.32 6.47
C ALA A 244 4.02 17.64 6.20
N ARG A 245 3.32 18.63 5.62
CA ARG A 245 3.86 19.95 5.30
C ARG A 245 4.33 20.72 6.54
N ASN A 246 3.60 20.60 7.65
CA ASN A 246 3.87 21.31 8.89
C ASN A 246 4.86 20.55 9.81
N SER A 247 5.25 19.32 9.46
CA SER A 247 6.20 18.55 10.26
C SER A 247 7.65 18.99 10.00
N PRO A 248 8.55 18.95 11.01
CA PRO A 248 9.99 19.16 10.78
C PRO A 248 10.60 18.18 9.76
N ALA A 249 9.99 17.01 9.63
CA ALA A 249 10.36 15.99 8.67
C ALA A 249 10.13 16.42 7.22
N TYR A 250 9.16 17.30 6.96
CA TYR A 250 8.83 17.74 5.61
C TYR A 250 10.05 18.33 4.87
N GLN A 251 10.86 19.13 5.55
CA GLN A 251 12.05 19.74 4.96
C GLN A 251 13.06 18.70 4.45
N GLN A 252 13.14 17.54 5.09
CA GLN A 252 14.06 16.46 4.72
C GLN A 252 13.49 15.52 3.65
N ALA A 253 12.19 15.48 3.48
CA ALA A 253 11.48 14.58 2.55
C ALA A 253 10.42 15.34 1.71
N ALA A 254 10.63 16.62 1.46
CA ALA A 254 9.63 17.50 0.84
C ALA A 254 9.16 16.98 -0.53
N GLY A 255 10.07 16.53 -1.37
CA GLY A 255 9.73 16.01 -2.69
C GLY A 255 8.98 14.68 -2.61
N TRP A 256 9.32 13.82 -1.64
CA TRP A 256 8.60 12.58 -1.40
C TRP A 256 7.15 12.86 -0.97
N TYR A 257 6.95 13.77 -0.02
CA TYR A 257 5.60 14.18 0.39
C TYR A 257 4.81 14.87 -0.73
N GLN A 258 5.47 15.64 -1.60
CA GLN A 258 4.82 16.22 -2.79
C GLN A 258 4.31 15.14 -3.75
N LEU A 259 5.11 14.10 -3.99
CA LEU A 259 4.73 12.97 -4.84
C LEU A 259 3.53 12.23 -4.24
N ASN A 260 3.63 11.85 -2.95
CA ASN A 260 2.55 11.16 -2.25
C ASN A 260 1.28 12.02 -2.12
N SER A 261 1.40 13.34 -1.93
CA SER A 261 0.24 14.25 -1.91
C SER A 261 -0.51 14.26 -3.24
N TRP A 262 0.23 14.22 -4.36
CA TRP A 262 -0.40 14.11 -5.68
C TRP A 262 -1.11 12.76 -5.83
N GLN A 263 -0.45 11.67 -5.48
CA GLN A 263 -1.01 10.31 -5.56
C GLN A 263 -2.27 10.17 -4.68
N LEU A 264 -2.21 10.69 -3.46
CA LEU A 264 -3.35 10.61 -2.53
C LEU A 264 -4.60 11.36 -3.05
N ARG A 265 -4.40 12.55 -3.63
CA ARG A 265 -5.50 13.34 -4.19
C ARG A 265 -6.10 12.72 -5.45
N THR A 266 -5.31 12.01 -6.22
CA THR A 266 -5.72 11.48 -7.53
C THR A 266 -6.02 9.99 -7.51
N ALA A 267 -5.60 9.28 -6.48
CA ALA A 267 -5.58 7.81 -6.42
C ALA A 267 -4.85 7.17 -7.61
N ARG A 268 -3.82 7.85 -8.16
CA ARG A 268 -3.04 7.39 -9.33
C ARG A 268 -1.58 7.20 -8.97
N ASP A 269 -0.95 6.21 -9.59
CA ASP A 269 0.45 5.90 -9.38
C ASP A 269 1.37 6.78 -10.23
N CYS A 270 2.18 7.57 -9.56
CA CYS A 270 3.28 8.30 -10.17
C CYS A 270 4.66 7.70 -9.86
N ASN A 271 4.75 6.72 -8.97
CA ASN A 271 6.02 6.13 -8.52
C ASN A 271 6.78 5.49 -9.70
N ARG A 272 6.08 4.71 -10.54
CA ARG A 272 6.72 4.06 -11.69
C ARG A 272 7.35 5.06 -12.65
N VAL A 273 6.66 6.16 -12.93
CA VAL A 273 7.14 7.25 -13.78
C VAL A 273 8.32 7.96 -13.10
N PHE A 274 8.18 8.27 -11.81
CA PHE A 274 9.21 8.90 -11.01
C PHE A 274 10.50 8.07 -10.96
N PHE A 275 10.41 6.80 -10.59
CA PHE A 275 11.60 5.94 -10.49
C PHE A 275 12.28 5.69 -11.83
N ARG A 276 11.54 5.66 -12.94
CA ARG A 276 12.13 5.62 -14.28
C ARG A 276 12.99 6.86 -14.54
N PHE A 277 12.46 8.06 -14.32
CA PHE A 277 13.22 9.30 -14.48
C PHE A 277 14.39 9.39 -13.49
N LEU A 278 14.20 8.92 -12.26
CA LEU A 278 15.28 8.89 -11.28
C LEU A 278 16.45 8.00 -11.73
N GLN A 279 16.17 6.83 -12.24
CA GLN A 279 17.20 5.93 -12.78
C GLN A 279 17.91 6.54 -14.01
N GLU A 280 17.18 7.21 -14.89
CA GLU A 280 17.74 7.90 -16.05
C GLU A 280 18.66 9.05 -15.61
N GLU A 281 18.22 9.91 -14.68
CA GLU A 281 19.03 11.00 -14.14
C GLU A 281 20.27 10.49 -13.39
N GLN A 282 20.14 9.43 -12.60
CA GLN A 282 21.27 8.81 -11.90
C GLN A 282 22.30 8.20 -12.86
N ARG A 283 21.85 7.55 -13.95
CA ARG A 283 22.77 7.04 -14.99
C ARG A 283 23.50 8.18 -15.70
N ARG A 284 22.77 9.27 -16.00
CA ARG A 284 23.35 10.43 -16.72
C ARG A 284 24.32 11.22 -15.88
N SER A 285 24.02 11.46 -14.60
CA SER A 285 24.82 12.30 -13.71
C SER A 285 25.89 11.52 -12.94
N SER A 286 25.74 10.18 -12.80
CA SER A 286 26.61 9.31 -11.99
C SER A 286 26.93 9.91 -10.60
N PRO A 287 25.88 10.21 -9.79
CA PRO A 287 26.04 10.98 -8.55
C PRO A 287 26.91 10.24 -7.54
N LYS A 288 27.84 10.97 -6.90
CA LYS A 288 28.77 10.44 -5.89
C LYS A 288 28.50 10.99 -4.49
N THR A 289 27.91 12.16 -4.40
CA THR A 289 27.56 12.82 -3.14
C THR A 289 26.06 12.83 -2.90
N ASP A 290 25.64 12.97 -1.64
CA ASP A 290 24.20 13.08 -1.32
C ASP A 290 23.56 14.30 -1.97
N GLN A 291 24.29 15.41 -2.12
CA GLN A 291 23.80 16.59 -2.83
C GLN A 291 23.51 16.30 -4.32
N GLU A 292 24.39 15.55 -4.99
CA GLU A 292 24.17 15.13 -6.39
C GLU A 292 23.01 14.14 -6.52
N HIS A 293 22.86 13.21 -5.55
CA HIS A 293 21.71 12.31 -5.48
C HIS A 293 20.39 13.08 -5.31
N ASN A 294 20.36 14.07 -4.41
CA ASN A 294 19.19 14.91 -4.18
C ASN A 294 18.88 15.78 -5.41
N LEU A 295 19.89 16.29 -6.12
CA LEU A 295 19.65 17.01 -7.38
C LEU A 295 19.02 16.12 -8.45
N ALA A 296 19.50 14.88 -8.60
CA ALA A 296 18.90 13.90 -9.52
C ALA A 296 17.46 13.57 -9.11
N PHE A 297 17.20 13.43 -7.82
CA PHE A 297 15.85 13.21 -7.26
C PHE A 297 14.89 14.35 -7.63
N HIS A 298 15.28 15.61 -7.41
CA HIS A 298 14.42 16.76 -7.72
C HIS A 298 14.17 16.94 -9.22
N LYS A 299 15.16 16.66 -10.06
CA LYS A 299 14.97 16.66 -11.52
C LYS A 299 13.96 15.59 -11.95
N ALA A 300 14.11 14.38 -11.43
CA ALA A 300 13.20 13.28 -11.69
C ALA A 300 11.77 13.59 -11.19
N LEU A 301 11.64 14.21 -10.01
CA LEU A 301 10.36 14.64 -9.47
C LEU A 301 9.67 15.65 -10.38
N ALA A 302 10.37 16.67 -10.85
CA ALA A 302 9.81 17.67 -11.75
C ALA A 302 9.32 17.04 -13.07
N LEU A 303 10.10 16.13 -13.66
CA LEU A 303 9.73 15.39 -14.87
C LEU A 303 8.51 14.49 -14.65
N ALA A 304 8.49 13.77 -13.52
CA ALA A 304 7.37 12.90 -13.17
C ALA A 304 6.08 13.70 -12.94
N GLN A 305 6.15 14.80 -12.20
CA GLN A 305 5.00 15.68 -11.98
C GLN A 305 4.45 16.24 -13.31
N ALA A 306 5.32 16.66 -14.23
CA ALA A 306 4.89 17.12 -15.55
C ALA A 306 4.18 16.01 -16.34
N ALA A 307 4.76 14.81 -16.37
CA ALA A 307 4.19 13.66 -17.08
C ALA A 307 2.86 13.18 -16.44
N CYS A 308 2.79 13.13 -15.10
CA CYS A 308 1.59 12.67 -14.39
C CYS A 308 0.45 13.69 -14.45
N ARG A 309 0.74 15.00 -14.47
CA ARG A 309 -0.29 16.05 -14.67
C ARG A 309 -0.98 15.98 -16.03
N GLN A 310 -0.31 15.49 -17.06
CA GLN A 310 -0.92 15.27 -18.38
C GLN A 310 -1.92 14.10 -18.37
N ARG A 311 -1.85 13.22 -17.37
CA ARG A 311 -2.74 12.08 -17.17
C ARG A 311 -3.93 12.40 -16.26
N LYS A 312 -4.32 13.66 -16.10
CA LYS A 312 -5.35 14.10 -15.15
C LYS A 312 -6.67 13.35 -15.32
N PRO A 313 -7.31 12.93 -14.22
CA PRO A 313 -8.70 12.54 -14.24
C PRO A 313 -9.58 13.75 -14.58
N ALA A 314 -10.68 13.48 -15.28
CA ALA A 314 -11.67 14.51 -15.67
C ALA A 314 -12.50 15.05 -14.47
N ARG A 315 -12.18 14.70 -13.23
CA ARG A 315 -12.92 15.14 -12.06
C ARG A 315 -12.21 16.28 -11.35
N ASP A 316 -12.77 17.46 -11.46
CA ASP A 316 -12.56 18.52 -10.47
C ASP A 316 -13.07 17.98 -9.12
N LEU A 317 -12.16 17.79 -8.17
CA LEU A 317 -12.56 17.53 -6.79
C LEU A 317 -13.42 18.70 -6.33
N PRO A 318 -14.59 18.49 -5.69
CA PRO A 318 -15.39 19.58 -5.16
C PRO A 318 -14.50 20.35 -4.18
N ARG A 319 -14.33 21.64 -4.43
CA ARG A 319 -13.74 22.56 -3.47
C ARG A 319 -14.68 22.56 -2.27
N THR A 320 -14.23 21.96 -1.18
CA THR A 320 -14.91 22.12 0.10
C THR A 320 -14.86 23.61 0.45
N THR A 321 -16.01 24.24 0.34
CA THR A 321 -16.27 25.61 0.86
C THR A 321 -16.22 25.59 2.38
#